data_ec0ce57c1a5b6f60f3345d1f0b5b77cb
#
_entry.id   ec0ce57c1a5b6f60f3345d1f0b5b77cb
#
_cell.length_a   1.000
_cell.length_b   1.000
_cell.length_c   1.000
_cell.angle_alpha   90.00
_cell.angle_beta   90.00
_cell.angle_gamma   90.00
#
_symmetry.space_group_name_H-M   'P 1'
#
loop_
_entity.id
_entity.type
_entity.pdbx_description
1 polymer ?
#
loop_
_entity_poly.entity_id
_entity_poly.type
_entity_poly.pdbx_seq_one_letter_code
_entity_poly.pdbx_strand_id
1 'polypeptide(L)'
;MNERNLGDRQAGDKRSSPPRAMSYDDKRAKTQELASVQAGNKQWWTSLTMSYDWSRKSKYERFSKEWFDEIDQRFIYGARLFAHDLSPFDRIIPFHELSGKSVLEIGCGMGLHTELMVRAGAKVDAIDLSPTSVEATRRRLLLRGLDANVQELDACAAGFPDGLFDFIWSWGVVHHSARTVTIIKEMHRMLAPEGKAIVMVYNLDGMPAYTTIVRDYLLRFWRGNTLDSCLWRRSDGYMARYYSADILMDIFNAFFPQVSAATYGQDVDAVPLPRVLREPVLRLIPNDKLKRAANRRGAFLCVTAKK
;
A
#
# COMPACT_ATOMS: atom_id res chain seq x y z
N MET A 1 -11.29 60.87 38.37
CA MET A 1 -11.21 61.32 36.96
C MET A 1 -10.31 60.42 36.22
N ASN A 2 -10.86 59.83 35.17
CA ASN A 2 -10.29 59.02 34.11
C ASN A 2 -9.84 57.57 34.43
N GLU A 3 -10.80 56.74 34.29
CA GLU A 3 -10.70 55.34 33.85
C GLU A 3 -10.00 55.25 32.49
N ARG A 4 -9.09 54.29 32.31
CA ARG A 4 -8.75 53.75 30.98
C ARG A 4 -8.71 52.26 31.02
N ASN A 5 -9.67 51.71 30.32
CA ASN A 5 -9.82 50.34 29.86
C ASN A 5 -8.49 49.72 29.44
N LEU A 6 -8.14 48.58 30.02
CA LEU A 6 -7.18 47.60 29.51
C LEU A 6 -7.98 46.50 28.83
N GLY A 7 -8.01 46.57 27.49
CA GLY A 7 -8.62 45.57 26.65
C GLY A 7 -7.86 44.25 26.72
N ASP A 8 -8.61 43.20 26.98
CA ASP A 8 -8.25 41.80 26.82
C ASP A 8 -7.74 41.55 25.41
N ARG A 9 -6.44 41.26 25.28
CA ARG A 9 -5.90 40.59 24.08
C ARG A 9 -6.03 39.13 24.27
N GLN A 10 -7.11 38.58 23.72
CA GLN A 10 -7.23 37.15 23.44
C GLN A 10 -6.00 36.69 22.66
N ALA A 11 -5.23 35.81 23.27
CA ALA A 11 -4.18 35.05 22.62
C ALA A 11 -4.84 34.13 21.58
N GLY A 12 -4.77 34.55 20.33
CA GLY A 12 -5.24 33.73 19.19
C GLY A 12 -4.49 32.42 19.17
N ASP A 13 -5.23 31.34 19.36
CA ASP A 13 -4.84 29.97 19.15
C ASP A 13 -4.32 29.84 17.71
N LYS A 14 -3.01 29.87 17.54
CA LYS A 14 -2.36 29.50 16.28
C LYS A 14 -2.48 27.99 16.12
N ARG A 15 -3.67 27.54 15.71
CA ARG A 15 -3.81 26.20 15.14
C ARG A 15 -2.81 26.11 14.00
N SER A 16 -1.75 25.36 14.22
CA SER A 16 -0.80 25.02 13.17
C SER A 16 -1.58 24.40 12.03
N SER A 17 -1.61 25.08 10.90
CA SER A 17 -2.16 24.55 9.67
C SER A 17 -1.54 23.17 9.43
N PRO A 18 -2.32 22.16 9.04
CA PRO A 18 -1.74 20.85 8.71
C PRO A 18 -0.63 21.05 7.67
N PRO A 19 0.45 20.29 7.75
CA PRO A 19 1.56 20.44 6.82
C PRO A 19 1.02 20.38 5.39
N ARG A 20 1.40 21.37 4.59
CA ARG A 20 0.95 21.51 3.19
C ARG A 20 1.22 20.19 2.46
N ALA A 21 0.18 19.57 1.94
CA ALA A 21 0.33 18.39 1.11
C ALA A 21 1.31 18.70 -0.04
N MET A 22 2.29 17.81 -0.23
CA MET A 22 3.31 17.95 -1.26
C MET A 22 2.63 18.08 -2.64
N SER A 23 2.88 19.16 -3.38
CA SER A 23 2.24 19.40 -4.67
C SER A 23 2.81 18.46 -5.76
N TYR A 24 2.05 18.26 -6.83
CA TYR A 24 2.55 17.51 -8.00
C TYR A 24 3.77 18.17 -8.67
N ASP A 25 3.93 19.49 -8.54
CA ASP A 25 5.09 20.21 -9.05
C ASP A 25 6.33 19.96 -8.18
N ASP A 26 6.15 19.80 -6.87
CA ASP A 26 7.22 19.38 -5.96
C ASP A 26 7.70 17.95 -6.29
N LYS A 27 6.80 17.07 -6.76
CA LYS A 27 7.18 15.75 -7.27
C LYS A 27 8.09 15.84 -8.51
N ARG A 28 7.82 16.77 -9.40
CA ARG A 28 8.50 16.90 -10.71
C ARG A 28 9.94 17.43 -10.61
N ALA A 29 10.21 18.30 -9.64
CA ALA A 29 11.49 18.98 -9.51
C ALA A 29 12.62 18.13 -8.91
N LYS A 30 12.32 16.96 -8.32
CA LYS A 30 13.26 16.21 -7.48
C LYS A 30 13.58 14.78 -7.93
N THR A 31 13.40 14.45 -9.18
CA THR A 31 13.57 13.08 -9.71
C THR A 31 15.05 12.66 -9.93
N GLN A 32 16.04 13.43 -9.52
CA GLN A 32 17.42 13.19 -9.99
C GLN A 32 18.33 12.40 -9.05
N GLU A 33 18.05 12.29 -7.76
CA GLU A 33 18.88 11.48 -6.85
C GLU A 33 18.05 10.42 -6.10
N LEU A 34 18.48 9.17 -6.14
CA LEU A 34 17.81 8.05 -5.46
C LEU A 34 17.62 8.29 -3.96
N ALA A 35 18.59 8.95 -3.31
CA ALA A 35 18.51 9.31 -1.90
C ALA A 35 17.42 10.36 -1.63
N SER A 36 17.28 11.36 -2.50
CA SER A 36 16.24 12.40 -2.36
C SER A 36 14.84 11.83 -2.59
N VAL A 37 14.71 10.89 -3.52
CA VAL A 37 13.44 10.17 -3.75
C VAL A 37 13.04 9.34 -2.54
N GLN A 38 13.98 8.64 -1.93
CA GLN A 38 13.71 7.82 -0.74
C GLN A 38 13.35 8.69 0.48
N ALA A 39 14.02 9.83 0.66
CA ALA A 39 13.66 10.81 1.69
C ALA A 39 12.25 11.40 1.43
N GLY A 40 11.93 11.70 0.18
CA GLY A 40 10.60 12.13 -0.23
C GLY A 40 9.52 11.09 0.05
N ASN A 41 9.77 9.81 -0.22
CA ASN A 41 8.88 8.70 0.12
C ASN A 41 8.64 8.63 1.64
N LYS A 42 9.72 8.69 2.44
CA LYS A 42 9.61 8.69 3.90
C LYS A 42 8.74 9.85 4.40
N GLN A 43 9.01 11.06 3.93
CA GLN A 43 8.25 12.25 4.31
C GLN A 43 6.77 12.13 3.91
N TRP A 44 6.49 11.65 2.68
CA TRP A 44 5.14 11.45 2.18
C TRP A 44 4.35 10.48 3.06
N TRP A 45 4.88 9.26 3.23
CA TRP A 45 4.19 8.21 3.99
C TRP A 45 4.09 8.49 5.50
N THR A 46 4.99 9.32 6.04
CA THR A 46 4.87 9.81 7.42
C THR A 46 3.73 10.82 7.58
N SER A 47 3.55 11.71 6.58
CA SER A 47 2.56 12.79 6.64
C SER A 47 1.18 12.36 6.13
N LEU A 48 1.15 11.47 5.13
CA LEU A 48 -0.05 11.02 4.43
C LEU A 48 -0.13 9.48 4.47
N THR A 49 -0.14 8.94 5.68
CA THR A 49 -0.25 7.49 5.88
C THR A 49 -1.53 6.94 5.26
N MET A 50 -1.45 5.72 4.72
CA MET A 50 -2.55 5.02 4.07
C MET A 50 -3.61 4.59 5.12
N SER A 51 -4.52 5.49 5.45
CA SER A 51 -5.53 5.31 6.50
C SER A 51 -6.95 5.03 5.97
N TYR A 52 -7.13 5.00 4.64
CA TYR A 52 -8.42 4.73 3.97
C TYR A 52 -9.57 5.66 4.40
N ASP A 53 -9.27 6.81 5.00
CA ASP A 53 -10.25 7.81 5.44
C ASP A 53 -10.25 9.12 4.63
N TRP A 54 -9.59 9.13 3.48
CA TRP A 54 -9.38 10.34 2.65
C TRP A 54 -10.68 10.94 2.11
N SER A 55 -11.63 10.10 1.75
CA SER A 55 -12.92 10.55 1.23
C SER A 55 -13.92 10.92 2.35
N ARG A 56 -13.70 10.41 3.55
CA ARG A 56 -14.54 10.64 4.72
C ARG A 56 -13.70 10.46 5.97
N LYS A 57 -13.38 11.56 6.64
CA LYS A 57 -12.68 11.52 7.93
C LYS A 57 -13.43 10.65 8.93
N SER A 58 -12.69 9.89 9.71
CA SER A 58 -13.24 9.14 10.83
C SER A 58 -13.74 10.12 11.91
N LYS A 59 -14.81 9.74 12.60
CA LYS A 59 -15.28 10.43 13.79
C LYS A 59 -14.57 9.99 15.07
N TYR A 60 -13.83 8.90 14.99
CA TYR A 60 -13.11 8.34 16.11
C TYR A 60 -11.71 8.94 16.24
N GLU A 61 -11.19 8.94 17.45
CA GLU A 61 -9.80 9.33 17.71
C GLU A 61 -8.83 8.44 16.93
N ARG A 62 -7.86 9.07 16.29
CA ARG A 62 -6.86 8.36 15.50
C ARG A 62 -6.10 7.36 16.37
N PHE A 63 -5.92 6.15 15.85
CA PHE A 63 -5.28 5.01 16.52
C PHE A 63 -6.07 4.45 17.71
N SER A 64 -7.34 4.84 17.90
CA SER A 64 -8.24 4.12 18.79
C SER A 64 -8.68 2.80 18.15
N LYS A 65 -9.23 1.89 18.95
CA LYS A 65 -9.77 0.61 18.46
C LYS A 65 -10.86 0.82 17.43
N GLU A 66 -11.77 1.73 17.71
CA GLU A 66 -12.91 2.09 16.86
C GLU A 66 -12.45 2.71 15.53
N TRP A 67 -11.40 3.50 15.57
CA TRP A 67 -10.80 4.06 14.36
C TRP A 67 -10.20 2.96 13.47
N PHE A 68 -9.45 2.02 14.04
CA PHE A 68 -8.93 0.87 13.30
C PHE A 68 -10.06 0.02 12.72
N ASP A 69 -11.12 -0.25 13.50
CA ASP A 69 -12.27 -1.03 13.04
C ASP A 69 -12.96 -0.34 11.84
N GLU A 70 -13.09 0.99 11.87
CA GLU A 70 -13.70 1.75 10.77
C GLU A 70 -12.85 1.72 9.49
N ILE A 71 -11.54 1.96 9.58
CA ILE A 71 -10.67 1.94 8.40
C ILE A 71 -10.54 0.53 7.82
N ASP A 72 -10.52 -0.49 8.68
CA ASP A 72 -10.52 -1.89 8.26
C ASP A 72 -11.77 -2.25 7.47
N GLN A 73 -12.95 -1.89 7.96
CA GLN A 73 -14.20 -2.12 7.23
C GLN A 73 -14.15 -1.51 5.83
N ARG A 74 -13.60 -0.30 5.69
CA ARG A 74 -13.45 0.36 4.38
C ARG A 74 -12.48 -0.38 3.48
N PHE A 75 -11.32 -0.76 4.01
CA PHE A 75 -10.29 -1.47 3.26
C PHE A 75 -10.76 -2.87 2.86
N ILE A 76 -11.30 -3.64 3.79
CA ILE A 76 -11.82 -4.99 3.54
C ILE A 76 -12.97 -4.95 2.54
N TYR A 77 -13.88 -3.96 2.63
CA TYR A 77 -14.92 -3.79 1.63
C TYR A 77 -14.35 -3.54 0.24
N GLY A 78 -13.33 -2.68 0.12
CA GLY A 78 -12.64 -2.44 -1.16
C GLY A 78 -11.92 -3.69 -1.69
N ALA A 79 -11.39 -4.50 -0.78
CA ALA A 79 -10.62 -5.72 -1.08
C ALA A 79 -11.45 -7.01 -1.04
N ARG A 80 -12.79 -6.94 -0.96
CA ARG A 80 -13.67 -8.11 -0.77
C ARG A 80 -13.53 -9.18 -1.86
N LEU A 81 -13.11 -8.80 -3.06
CA LEU A 81 -12.87 -9.74 -4.16
C LEU A 81 -11.57 -10.55 -3.98
N PHE A 82 -10.73 -10.19 -3.00
CA PHE A 82 -9.50 -10.91 -2.64
C PHE A 82 -9.72 -11.98 -1.58
N ALA A 83 -10.97 -12.13 -1.12
CA ALA A 83 -11.36 -13.17 -0.19
C ALA A 83 -12.01 -14.37 -0.90
N HIS A 84 -11.77 -15.59 -0.38
CA HIS A 84 -12.54 -16.77 -0.77
C HIS A 84 -13.89 -16.78 -0.05
N ASP A 85 -13.86 -16.89 1.27
CA ASP A 85 -15.10 -17.06 2.04
C ASP A 85 -15.24 -16.05 3.18
N LEU A 86 -14.35 -16.07 4.15
CA LEU A 86 -14.51 -15.31 5.39
C LEU A 86 -13.31 -14.46 5.78
N SER A 87 -12.10 -14.85 5.36
CA SER A 87 -10.89 -14.12 5.73
C SER A 87 -10.48 -13.13 4.64
N PRO A 88 -10.32 -11.85 4.97
CA PRO A 88 -9.77 -10.91 4.02
C PRO A 88 -8.42 -11.39 3.49
N PHE A 89 -8.18 -11.26 2.18
CA PHE A 89 -6.92 -11.63 1.51
C PHE A 89 -6.56 -13.13 1.45
N ASP A 90 -7.40 -14.06 1.90
CA ASP A 90 -7.10 -15.50 1.91
C ASP A 90 -6.93 -16.13 0.50
N ARG A 91 -7.28 -15.40 -0.57
CA ARG A 91 -6.94 -15.77 -1.94
C ARG A 91 -5.51 -15.44 -2.32
N ILE A 92 -4.81 -14.62 -1.54
CA ILE A 92 -3.48 -14.11 -1.86
C ILE A 92 -2.50 -14.53 -0.76
N ILE A 93 -2.89 -14.33 0.50
CA ILE A 93 -2.07 -14.73 1.66
C ILE A 93 -2.45 -16.17 2.04
N PRO A 94 -1.50 -17.11 2.04
CA PRO A 94 -1.76 -18.50 2.40
C PRO A 94 -1.79 -18.70 3.92
N PHE A 95 -2.75 -18.12 4.62
CA PHE A 95 -2.81 -18.10 6.09
C PHE A 95 -2.67 -19.48 6.73
N HIS A 96 -3.19 -20.52 6.09
CA HIS A 96 -3.10 -21.90 6.58
C HIS A 96 -1.68 -22.48 6.60
N GLU A 97 -0.75 -21.87 5.83
CA GLU A 97 0.66 -22.27 5.78
C GLU A 97 1.52 -21.52 6.79
N LEU A 98 0.99 -20.46 7.45
CA LEU A 98 1.80 -19.51 8.22
C LEU A 98 2.00 -19.87 9.69
N SER A 99 1.26 -20.83 10.24
CA SER A 99 1.38 -21.21 11.64
C SER A 99 2.81 -21.66 12.00
N GLY A 100 3.42 -20.99 12.98
CA GLY A 100 4.79 -21.22 13.44
C GLY A 100 5.89 -20.69 12.50
N LYS A 101 5.55 -20.17 11.33
CA LYS A 101 6.48 -19.63 10.34
C LYS A 101 7.05 -18.28 10.73
N SER A 102 8.30 -18.03 10.35
CA SER A 102 8.94 -16.71 10.40
C SER A 102 8.50 -15.90 9.17
N VAL A 103 7.85 -14.77 9.40
CA VAL A 103 7.25 -13.96 8.34
C VAL A 103 7.79 -12.54 8.41
N LEU A 104 8.19 -11.97 7.26
CA LEU A 104 8.49 -10.56 7.13
C LEU A 104 7.37 -9.84 6.36
N GLU A 105 6.80 -8.81 6.96
CA GLU A 105 5.97 -7.84 6.24
C GLU A 105 6.78 -6.59 5.91
N ILE A 106 6.86 -6.26 4.62
CA ILE A 106 7.50 -5.04 4.13
C ILE A 106 6.41 -4.01 3.82
N GLY A 107 6.36 -2.93 4.61
CA GLY A 107 5.37 -1.87 4.54
C GLY A 107 4.10 -2.20 5.33
N CYS A 108 4.22 -2.25 6.65
CA CYS A 108 3.10 -2.64 7.52
C CYS A 108 1.94 -1.62 7.57
N GLY A 109 2.19 -0.36 7.23
CA GLY A 109 1.15 0.67 7.16
C GLY A 109 0.35 0.79 8.46
N MET A 110 -0.96 0.54 8.39
CA MET A 110 -1.86 0.56 9.56
C MET A 110 -2.00 -0.82 10.25
N GLY A 111 -1.19 -1.81 9.87
CA GLY A 111 -1.01 -3.08 10.56
C GLY A 111 -2.10 -4.15 10.35
N LEU A 112 -3.01 -4.00 9.37
CA LEU A 112 -4.04 -5.00 9.15
C LEU A 112 -3.47 -6.35 8.73
N HIS A 113 -2.55 -6.37 7.76
CA HIS A 113 -1.94 -7.63 7.32
C HIS A 113 -1.06 -8.24 8.40
N THR A 114 -0.31 -7.41 9.16
CA THR A 114 0.44 -7.86 10.35
C THR A 114 -0.50 -8.58 11.32
N GLU A 115 -1.62 -7.95 11.68
CA GLU A 115 -2.63 -8.55 12.57
C GLU A 115 -3.15 -9.89 12.04
N LEU A 116 -3.51 -9.96 10.76
CA LEU A 116 -4.05 -11.18 10.15
C LEU A 116 -3.02 -12.32 10.15
N MET A 117 -1.75 -12.03 9.85
CA MET A 117 -0.69 -13.04 9.85
C MET A 117 -0.33 -13.51 11.27
N VAL A 118 -0.30 -12.61 12.26
CA VAL A 118 -0.13 -12.99 13.68
C VAL A 118 -1.29 -13.87 14.15
N ARG A 119 -2.54 -13.54 13.80
CA ARG A 119 -3.72 -14.37 14.12
C ARG A 119 -3.68 -15.75 13.44
N ALA A 120 -3.01 -15.86 12.31
CA ALA A 120 -2.75 -17.15 11.65
C ALA A 120 -1.63 -17.96 12.33
N GLY A 121 -1.04 -17.47 13.42
CA GLY A 121 0.00 -18.15 14.18
C GLY A 121 1.42 -17.91 13.67
N ALA A 122 1.64 -16.95 12.78
CA ALA A 122 2.97 -16.57 12.31
C ALA A 122 3.76 -15.81 13.38
N LYS A 123 5.09 -15.96 13.33
CA LYS A 123 6.05 -15.07 14.02
C LYS A 123 6.40 -13.95 13.05
N VAL A 124 5.83 -12.76 13.29
CA VAL A 124 5.91 -11.67 12.32
C VAL A 124 6.93 -10.62 12.74
N ASP A 125 7.87 -10.35 11.84
CA ASP A 125 8.61 -9.10 11.77
C ASP A 125 7.93 -8.19 10.76
N ALA A 126 7.62 -6.96 11.15
CA ALA A 126 6.96 -5.98 10.29
C ALA A 126 7.80 -4.71 10.20
N ILE A 127 8.08 -4.25 8.99
CA ILE A 127 8.87 -3.04 8.78
C ILE A 127 8.12 -2.01 7.95
N ASP A 128 8.37 -0.74 8.25
CA ASP A 128 7.91 0.38 7.42
C ASP A 128 8.95 1.51 7.45
N LEU A 129 9.01 2.28 6.38
CA LEU A 129 9.86 3.46 6.28
C LEU A 129 9.31 4.64 7.10
N SER A 130 8.00 4.63 7.36
CA SER A 130 7.24 5.67 8.07
C SER A 130 7.17 5.38 9.57
N PRO A 131 7.69 6.25 10.44
CA PRO A 131 7.53 6.12 11.89
C PRO A 131 6.05 6.13 12.31
N THR A 132 5.21 6.87 11.61
CA THR A 132 3.76 6.90 11.89
C THR A 132 3.10 5.54 11.62
N SER A 133 3.51 4.83 10.56
CA SER A 133 3.02 3.48 10.27
C SER A 133 3.46 2.48 11.33
N VAL A 134 4.72 2.56 11.77
CA VAL A 134 5.27 1.73 12.85
C VAL A 134 4.51 1.94 14.16
N GLU A 135 4.28 3.21 14.54
CA GLU A 135 3.50 3.55 15.73
C GLU A 135 2.06 3.01 15.64
N ALA A 136 1.40 3.22 14.50
CA ALA A 136 0.03 2.73 14.26
C ALA A 136 -0.05 1.21 14.40
N THR A 137 0.87 0.49 13.77
CA THR A 137 0.91 -0.98 13.82
C THR A 137 1.17 -1.48 15.24
N ARG A 138 2.13 -0.92 15.97
CA ARG A 138 2.37 -1.25 17.38
C ARG A 138 1.15 -0.99 18.26
N ARG A 139 0.53 0.17 18.10
CA ARG A 139 -0.69 0.54 18.84
C ARG A 139 -1.85 -0.40 18.55
N ARG A 140 -2.02 -0.79 17.28
CA ARG A 140 -3.03 -1.75 16.85
C ARG A 140 -2.84 -3.11 17.54
N LEU A 141 -1.64 -3.66 17.46
CA LEU A 141 -1.32 -4.95 18.07
C LEU A 141 -1.55 -4.93 19.58
N LEU A 142 -1.10 -3.89 20.28
CA LEU A 142 -1.35 -3.70 21.70
C LEU A 142 -2.85 -3.72 22.03
N LEU A 143 -3.68 -2.96 21.29
CA LEU A 143 -5.13 -2.89 21.49
C LEU A 143 -5.83 -4.22 21.19
N ARG A 144 -5.22 -5.11 20.41
CA ARG A 144 -5.74 -6.44 20.05
C ARG A 144 -5.17 -7.56 20.93
N GLY A 145 -4.26 -7.26 21.87
CA GLY A 145 -3.56 -8.27 22.67
C GLY A 145 -2.70 -9.20 21.83
N LEU A 146 -2.10 -8.68 20.75
CA LEU A 146 -1.24 -9.40 19.83
C LEU A 146 0.19 -8.86 19.93
N ASP A 147 1.17 -9.66 19.51
CA ASP A 147 2.58 -9.30 19.53
C ASP A 147 3.24 -9.58 18.17
N ALA A 148 4.09 -8.65 17.74
CA ALA A 148 4.98 -8.77 16.60
C ALA A 148 6.15 -7.80 16.76
N ASN A 149 7.29 -8.10 16.13
CA ASN A 149 8.42 -7.18 16.09
C ASN A 149 8.20 -6.14 14.99
N VAL A 150 7.87 -4.90 15.37
CA VAL A 150 7.59 -3.83 14.42
C VAL A 150 8.69 -2.78 14.46
N GLN A 151 9.34 -2.50 13.31
CA GLN A 151 10.51 -1.64 13.24
C GLN A 151 10.42 -0.60 12.11
N GLU A 152 11.01 0.58 12.36
CA GLU A 152 11.23 1.58 11.31
C GLU A 152 12.51 1.24 10.56
N LEU A 153 12.39 0.64 9.36
CA LEU A 153 13.51 0.21 8.54
C LEU A 153 13.25 0.49 7.05
N ASP A 154 14.33 0.76 6.31
CA ASP A 154 14.30 0.76 4.84
C ASP A 154 14.51 -0.68 4.33
N ALA A 155 13.55 -1.18 3.57
CA ALA A 155 13.61 -2.51 2.98
C ALA A 155 14.81 -2.72 2.02
N CYS A 156 15.44 -1.62 1.56
CA CYS A 156 16.67 -1.70 0.78
C CYS A 156 17.91 -2.11 1.62
N ALA A 157 17.83 -2.02 2.94
CA ALA A 157 18.93 -2.32 3.86
C ALA A 157 18.37 -2.65 5.26
N ALA A 158 17.45 -3.61 5.35
CA ALA A 158 16.76 -3.94 6.60
C ALA A 158 17.65 -4.61 7.66
N GLY A 159 18.83 -5.11 7.27
CA GLY A 159 19.82 -5.65 8.21
C GLY A 159 19.50 -7.03 8.81
N PHE A 160 18.43 -7.69 8.37
CA PHE A 160 18.11 -9.04 8.82
C PHE A 160 19.13 -10.05 8.27
N PRO A 161 19.38 -11.17 9.00
CA PRO A 161 20.23 -12.27 8.54
C PRO A 161 19.73 -12.89 7.23
N ASP A 162 20.64 -13.58 6.53
CA ASP A 162 20.30 -14.38 5.35
C ASP A 162 19.44 -15.57 5.78
N GLY A 163 18.45 -15.91 4.97
CA GLY A 163 17.65 -17.11 5.16
C GLY A 163 16.76 -17.13 6.39
N LEU A 164 16.42 -15.98 6.98
CA LEU A 164 15.66 -15.88 8.23
C LEU A 164 14.16 -16.19 8.06
N PHE A 165 13.57 -15.80 6.93
CA PHE A 165 12.11 -15.81 6.76
C PHE A 165 11.62 -16.94 5.86
N ASP A 166 10.60 -17.66 6.30
CA ASP A 166 9.87 -18.64 5.48
C ASP A 166 8.96 -17.97 4.46
N PHE A 167 8.41 -16.78 4.82
CA PHE A 167 7.49 -16.06 3.98
C PHE A 167 7.75 -14.54 4.05
N ILE A 168 7.73 -13.87 2.90
CA ILE A 168 7.79 -12.41 2.80
C ILE A 168 6.53 -11.91 2.12
N TRP A 169 5.87 -10.94 2.75
CA TRP A 169 4.71 -10.24 2.26
C TRP A 169 5.00 -8.77 2.02
N SER A 170 4.60 -8.23 0.86
CA SER A 170 4.67 -6.80 0.58
C SER A 170 3.48 -6.35 -0.27
N TRP A 171 2.63 -5.52 0.30
CA TRP A 171 1.43 -5.01 -0.37
C TRP A 171 1.52 -3.50 -0.58
N GLY A 172 1.63 -3.06 -1.84
CA GLY A 172 1.58 -1.64 -2.17
C GLY A 172 2.83 -0.84 -1.80
N VAL A 173 4.03 -1.45 -1.77
CA VAL A 173 5.25 -0.81 -1.26
C VAL A 173 6.36 -0.74 -2.31
N VAL A 174 6.71 -1.86 -2.91
CA VAL A 174 7.93 -2.01 -3.72
C VAL A 174 7.94 -1.06 -4.93
N HIS A 175 6.80 -0.78 -5.51
CA HIS A 175 6.66 0.13 -6.65
C HIS A 175 6.77 1.62 -6.27
N HIS A 176 6.76 1.95 -4.99
CA HIS A 176 7.05 3.30 -4.47
C HIS A 176 8.53 3.50 -4.17
N SER A 177 9.33 2.44 -4.13
CA SER A 177 10.75 2.53 -3.84
C SER A 177 11.54 3.11 -5.02
N ALA A 178 12.52 3.96 -4.72
CA ALA A 178 13.52 4.38 -5.68
C ALA A 178 14.39 3.21 -6.19
N ARG A 179 14.49 2.12 -5.40
CA ARG A 179 15.41 0.98 -5.59
C ARG A 179 14.67 -0.35 -5.59
N THR A 180 13.66 -0.50 -6.44
CA THR A 180 12.85 -1.73 -6.55
C THR A 180 13.69 -3.00 -6.62
N VAL A 181 14.68 -3.04 -7.51
CA VAL A 181 15.56 -4.21 -7.70
C VAL A 181 16.36 -4.54 -6.43
N THR A 182 16.80 -3.51 -5.68
CA THR A 182 17.52 -3.72 -4.41
C THR A 182 16.62 -4.39 -3.38
N ILE A 183 15.35 -3.98 -3.26
CA ILE A 183 14.41 -4.63 -2.34
C ILE A 183 14.18 -6.08 -2.74
N ILE A 184 14.01 -6.37 -4.04
CA ILE A 184 13.80 -7.75 -4.53
C ILE A 184 15.02 -8.63 -4.24
N LYS A 185 16.23 -8.09 -4.42
CA LYS A 185 17.48 -8.78 -4.05
C LYS A 185 17.56 -9.05 -2.54
N GLU A 186 17.19 -8.09 -1.70
CA GLU A 186 17.14 -8.25 -0.25
C GLU A 186 16.09 -9.28 0.17
N MET A 187 14.90 -9.29 -0.46
CA MET A 187 13.90 -10.34 -0.23
C MET A 187 14.48 -11.73 -0.50
N HIS A 188 15.17 -11.90 -1.65
CA HIS A 188 15.81 -13.17 -1.96
C HIS A 188 16.87 -13.56 -0.90
N ARG A 189 17.71 -12.62 -0.46
CA ARG A 189 18.73 -12.86 0.56
C ARG A 189 18.10 -13.31 1.89
N MET A 190 17.06 -12.60 2.34
CA MET A 190 16.42 -12.83 3.63
C MET A 190 15.52 -14.07 3.67
N LEU A 191 15.05 -14.57 2.52
CA LEU A 191 14.25 -15.80 2.46
C LEU A 191 15.09 -17.04 2.76
N ALA A 192 14.52 -17.92 3.56
CA ALA A 192 15.01 -19.27 3.78
C ALA A 192 15.00 -20.10 2.47
N PRO A 193 15.77 -21.19 2.38
CA PRO A 193 15.57 -22.16 1.32
C PRO A 193 14.10 -22.60 1.26
N GLU A 194 13.54 -22.72 0.06
CA GLU A 194 12.11 -23.03 -0.19
C GLU A 194 11.14 -21.92 0.30
N GLY A 195 11.66 -20.82 0.82
CA GLY A 195 10.86 -19.67 1.25
C GLY A 195 10.15 -18.98 0.07
N LYS A 196 9.04 -18.33 0.36
CA LYS A 196 8.15 -17.71 -0.62
C LYS A 196 7.97 -16.22 -0.35
N ALA A 197 8.08 -15.39 -1.38
CA ALA A 197 7.67 -14.00 -1.34
C ALA A 197 6.41 -13.76 -2.18
N ILE A 198 5.49 -12.94 -1.67
CA ILE A 198 4.36 -12.41 -2.45
C ILE A 198 4.41 -10.90 -2.39
N VAL A 199 4.45 -10.28 -3.57
CA VAL A 199 4.62 -8.83 -3.71
C VAL A 199 3.53 -8.28 -4.61
N MET A 200 2.79 -7.28 -4.14
CA MET A 200 1.82 -6.55 -4.96
C MET A 200 2.39 -5.19 -5.41
N VAL A 201 2.22 -4.90 -6.69
CA VAL A 201 2.52 -3.61 -7.33
C VAL A 201 1.35 -3.12 -8.18
N TYR A 202 1.41 -1.88 -8.65
CA TYR A 202 0.42 -1.35 -9.60
C TYR A 202 0.61 -1.95 -10.99
N ASN A 203 -0.51 -2.42 -11.55
CA ASN A 203 -0.56 -3.07 -12.85
C ASN A 203 -0.67 -2.05 -13.99
N LEU A 204 0.30 -2.03 -14.89
CA LEU A 204 0.28 -1.18 -16.08
C LEU A 204 -0.87 -1.57 -17.04
N ASP A 205 -1.20 -2.87 -17.10
CA ASP A 205 -2.28 -3.41 -17.92
C ASP A 205 -3.63 -3.39 -17.21
N GLY A 206 -3.69 -2.71 -16.05
CA GLY A 206 -4.92 -2.55 -15.27
C GLY A 206 -5.83 -1.44 -15.79
N MET A 207 -7.14 -1.58 -15.55
CA MET A 207 -8.16 -0.60 -15.97
C MET A 207 -7.84 0.84 -15.51
N PRO A 208 -7.34 1.10 -14.27
CA PRO A 208 -6.99 2.45 -13.84
C PRO A 208 -5.84 3.06 -14.63
N ALA A 209 -4.85 2.26 -15.05
CA ALA A 209 -3.76 2.74 -15.89
C ALA A 209 -4.30 3.14 -17.29
N TYR A 210 -5.10 2.29 -17.92
CA TYR A 210 -5.71 2.59 -19.22
C TYR A 210 -6.56 3.84 -19.18
N THR A 211 -7.44 4.00 -18.20
CA THR A 211 -8.29 5.19 -18.08
C THR A 211 -7.47 6.46 -17.88
N THR A 212 -6.38 6.38 -17.14
CA THR A 212 -5.45 7.48 -16.93
C THR A 212 -4.69 7.82 -18.21
N ILE A 213 -4.19 6.81 -18.94
CA ILE A 213 -3.50 6.99 -20.22
C ILE A 213 -4.44 7.69 -21.21
N VAL A 214 -5.66 7.20 -21.40
CA VAL A 214 -6.61 7.81 -22.32
C VAL A 214 -6.90 9.25 -21.92
N ARG A 215 -7.24 9.51 -20.67
CA ARG A 215 -7.66 10.83 -20.22
C ARG A 215 -6.54 11.85 -20.16
N ASP A 216 -5.40 11.50 -19.61
CA ASP A 216 -4.36 12.47 -19.24
C ASP A 216 -3.16 12.45 -20.20
N TYR A 217 -2.94 11.37 -20.98
CA TYR A 217 -1.89 11.29 -21.99
C TYR A 217 -2.45 11.51 -23.41
N LEU A 218 -3.43 10.74 -23.85
CA LEU A 218 -3.94 10.84 -25.22
C LEU A 218 -4.84 12.08 -25.42
N LEU A 219 -5.87 12.28 -24.56
CA LEU A 219 -6.80 13.40 -24.70
C LEU A 219 -6.23 14.76 -24.28
N ARG A 220 -5.04 14.79 -23.70
CA ARG A 220 -4.34 16.01 -23.25
C ARG A 220 -2.90 16.06 -23.71
N PHE A 221 -2.60 15.46 -24.87
CA PHE A 221 -1.25 15.36 -25.42
C PHE A 221 -0.54 16.73 -25.55
N TRP A 222 -1.29 17.81 -25.80
CA TRP A 222 -0.76 19.18 -25.91
C TRP A 222 -0.11 19.71 -24.62
N ARG A 223 -0.30 19.03 -23.48
CA ARG A 223 0.31 19.42 -22.19
C ARG A 223 1.78 18.96 -22.07
N GLY A 224 2.31 18.25 -23.04
CA GLY A 224 3.67 17.74 -23.03
C GLY A 224 3.98 16.75 -21.88
N ASN A 225 2.96 16.08 -21.33
CA ASN A 225 3.14 15.07 -20.30
C ASN A 225 3.75 13.80 -20.91
N THR A 226 4.68 13.17 -20.19
CA THR A 226 5.11 11.80 -20.50
C THR A 226 4.09 10.81 -19.97
N LEU A 227 4.07 9.59 -20.51
CA LEU A 227 3.21 8.50 -20.02
C LEU A 227 3.44 8.26 -18.53
N ASP A 228 4.69 8.14 -18.12
CA ASP A 228 5.11 7.94 -16.74
C ASP A 228 4.59 9.06 -15.81
N SER A 229 4.72 10.32 -16.22
CA SER A 229 4.22 11.47 -15.45
C SER A 229 2.69 11.48 -15.29
N CYS A 230 1.95 10.98 -16.27
CA CYS A 230 0.49 10.86 -16.20
C CYS A 230 0.07 9.80 -15.18
N LEU A 231 0.68 8.63 -15.23
CA LEU A 231 0.41 7.52 -14.33
C LEU A 231 0.77 7.90 -12.89
N TRP A 232 1.97 8.43 -12.71
CA TRP A 232 2.46 8.82 -11.41
C TRP A 232 1.60 9.87 -10.69
N ARG A 233 1.12 10.89 -11.43
CA ARG A 233 0.26 11.95 -10.86
C ARG A 233 -1.07 11.44 -10.32
N ARG A 234 -1.50 10.26 -10.73
CA ARG A 234 -2.78 9.64 -10.34
C ARG A 234 -2.64 8.55 -9.30
N SER A 235 -1.41 8.18 -8.98
CA SER A 235 -1.13 7.21 -7.94
C SER A 235 -0.90 7.89 -6.59
N ASP A 236 -1.11 7.13 -5.54
CA ASP A 236 -0.68 7.51 -4.22
C ASP A 236 0.85 7.50 -4.11
N GLY A 237 1.39 8.11 -3.04
CA GLY A 237 2.82 8.13 -2.78
C GLY A 237 3.57 9.28 -3.46
N TYR A 238 4.78 9.53 -2.97
CA TYR A 238 5.72 10.51 -3.52
C TYR A 238 6.22 10.10 -4.90
N MET A 239 6.39 8.81 -5.11
CA MET A 239 6.71 8.17 -6.38
C MET A 239 5.91 6.88 -6.52
N ALA A 240 5.51 6.52 -7.72
CA ALA A 240 4.99 5.21 -8.02
C ALA A 240 5.35 4.79 -9.45
N ARG A 241 5.65 3.51 -9.62
CA ARG A 241 5.87 2.87 -10.91
C ARG A 241 4.77 1.88 -11.19
N TYR A 242 4.43 1.74 -12.46
CA TYR A 242 3.51 0.73 -12.94
C TYR A 242 4.30 -0.35 -13.68
N TYR A 243 3.95 -1.59 -13.49
CA TYR A 243 4.64 -2.73 -14.10
C TYR A 243 3.67 -3.56 -14.93
N SER A 244 4.11 -4.01 -16.10
CA SER A 244 3.48 -5.15 -16.77
C SER A 244 3.94 -6.44 -16.10
N ALA A 245 3.16 -7.52 -16.29
CA ALA A 245 3.50 -8.81 -15.70
C ALA A 245 4.87 -9.32 -16.20
N ASP A 246 5.13 -9.20 -17.50
CA ASP A 246 6.36 -9.68 -18.12
C ASP A 246 7.60 -8.97 -17.57
N ILE A 247 7.56 -7.61 -17.49
CA ILE A 247 8.68 -6.83 -16.96
C ILE A 247 8.93 -7.16 -15.49
N LEU A 248 7.87 -7.30 -14.68
CA LEU A 248 8.03 -7.58 -13.27
C LEU A 248 8.55 -9.00 -13.04
N MET A 249 8.03 -10.00 -13.77
CA MET A 249 8.52 -11.37 -13.70
C MET A 249 9.98 -11.48 -14.14
N ASP A 250 10.39 -10.74 -15.20
CA ASP A 250 11.77 -10.73 -15.64
C ASP A 250 12.73 -10.21 -14.55
N ILE A 251 12.33 -9.13 -13.84
CA ILE A 251 13.09 -8.63 -12.70
C ILE A 251 13.21 -9.67 -11.58
N PHE A 252 12.13 -10.37 -11.26
CA PHE A 252 12.15 -11.41 -10.23
C PHE A 252 12.92 -12.66 -10.65
N ASN A 253 12.82 -13.09 -11.91
CA ASN A 253 13.56 -14.22 -12.47
C ASN A 253 15.08 -14.03 -12.42
N ALA A 254 15.58 -12.78 -12.33
CA ALA A 254 16.99 -12.51 -12.11
C ALA A 254 17.51 -13.02 -10.75
N PHE A 255 16.62 -13.29 -9.80
CA PHE A 255 16.99 -13.72 -8.44
C PHE A 255 16.31 -15.04 -8.02
N PHE A 256 15.13 -15.33 -8.52
CA PHE A 256 14.31 -16.47 -8.10
C PHE A 256 14.13 -17.50 -9.20
N PRO A 257 14.29 -18.80 -8.89
CA PRO A 257 14.13 -19.86 -9.88
C PRO A 257 12.68 -20.14 -10.27
N GLN A 258 11.72 -19.76 -9.41
CA GLN A 258 10.29 -19.99 -9.66
C GLN A 258 9.53 -18.67 -9.42
N VAL A 259 8.97 -18.12 -10.49
CA VAL A 259 8.20 -16.88 -10.47
C VAL A 259 6.88 -17.07 -11.21
N SER A 260 5.82 -16.59 -10.60
CA SER A 260 4.50 -16.51 -11.24
C SER A 260 3.83 -15.19 -10.93
N ALA A 261 2.95 -14.74 -11.80
CA ALA A 261 2.20 -13.51 -11.63
C ALA A 261 0.70 -13.74 -11.77
N ALA A 262 -0.09 -13.01 -10.98
CA ALA A 262 -1.54 -12.99 -11.05
C ALA A 262 -2.06 -11.57 -10.88
N THR A 263 -3.13 -11.24 -11.59
CA THR A 263 -3.80 -9.95 -11.45
C THR A 263 -5.01 -10.06 -10.54
N TYR A 264 -5.18 -9.02 -9.72
CA TYR A 264 -6.31 -8.87 -8.83
C TYR A 264 -6.94 -7.50 -9.02
N GLY A 265 -8.27 -7.46 -9.00
CA GLY A 265 -9.02 -6.23 -9.20
C GLY A 265 -10.10 -6.03 -8.16
N GLN A 266 -10.53 -4.78 -8.07
CA GLN A 266 -11.65 -4.34 -7.27
C GLN A 266 -12.91 -4.19 -8.15
N ASP A 267 -14.02 -3.81 -7.53
CA ASP A 267 -15.28 -3.58 -8.25
C ASP A 267 -15.18 -2.57 -9.40
N VAL A 268 -14.37 -1.54 -9.19
CA VAL A 268 -14.15 -0.50 -10.20
C VAL A 268 -13.43 -1.03 -11.44
N ASP A 269 -12.63 -2.07 -11.28
CA ASP A 269 -11.94 -2.70 -12.41
C ASP A 269 -12.88 -3.58 -13.23
N ALA A 270 -13.88 -4.18 -12.57
CA ALA A 270 -14.90 -4.98 -13.23
C ALA A 270 -15.99 -4.09 -13.88
N VAL A 271 -16.41 -3.03 -13.18
CA VAL A 271 -17.48 -2.11 -13.61
C VAL A 271 -16.98 -0.68 -13.46
N PRO A 272 -16.30 -0.11 -14.46
CA PRO A 272 -15.65 1.20 -14.40
C PRO A 272 -16.66 2.37 -14.50
N LEU A 273 -17.67 2.35 -13.66
CA LEU A 273 -18.70 3.38 -13.55
C LEU A 273 -18.53 4.16 -12.24
N PRO A 274 -19.04 5.41 -12.17
CA PRO A 274 -19.17 6.12 -10.89
C PRO A 274 -19.92 5.26 -9.86
N ARG A 275 -19.56 5.37 -8.58
CA ARG A 275 -20.08 4.50 -7.52
C ARG A 275 -21.61 4.39 -7.50
N VAL A 276 -22.31 5.52 -7.69
CA VAL A 276 -23.78 5.58 -7.68
C VAL A 276 -24.40 4.69 -8.77
N LEU A 277 -23.79 4.62 -9.95
CA LEU A 277 -24.25 3.79 -11.06
C LEU A 277 -23.71 2.35 -10.98
N ARG A 278 -22.54 2.18 -10.36
CA ARG A 278 -21.88 0.88 -10.22
C ARG A 278 -22.60 -0.03 -9.23
N GLU A 279 -22.99 0.48 -8.06
CA GLU A 279 -23.60 -0.32 -7.00
C GLU A 279 -24.85 -1.12 -7.44
N PRO A 280 -25.82 -0.56 -8.18
CA PRO A 280 -26.93 -1.34 -8.70
C PRO A 280 -26.49 -2.46 -9.67
N VAL A 281 -25.51 -2.16 -10.54
CA VAL A 281 -24.99 -3.13 -11.52
C VAL A 281 -24.29 -4.30 -10.81
N LEU A 282 -23.49 -4.02 -9.79
CA LEU A 282 -22.79 -5.07 -9.03
C LEU A 282 -23.73 -6.07 -8.37
N ARG A 283 -24.92 -5.63 -7.95
CA ARG A 283 -25.94 -6.52 -7.34
C ARG A 283 -26.53 -7.53 -8.32
N LEU A 284 -26.44 -7.26 -9.62
CA LEU A 284 -26.95 -8.14 -10.69
C LEU A 284 -25.91 -9.13 -11.18
N ILE A 285 -24.63 -8.95 -10.83
CA ILE A 285 -23.54 -9.79 -11.31
C ILE A 285 -23.17 -10.83 -10.24
N PRO A 286 -23.21 -12.14 -10.53
CA PRO A 286 -22.73 -13.17 -9.63
C PRO A 286 -21.26 -12.94 -9.24
N ASN A 287 -20.92 -13.19 -7.98
CA ASN A 287 -19.58 -12.93 -7.43
C ASN A 287 -18.44 -13.56 -8.24
N ASP A 288 -18.60 -14.77 -8.74
CA ASP A 288 -17.56 -15.43 -9.54
C ASP A 288 -17.32 -14.76 -10.89
N LYS A 289 -18.39 -14.27 -11.53
CA LYS A 289 -18.27 -13.49 -12.76
C LYS A 289 -17.61 -12.14 -12.46
N LEU A 290 -17.98 -11.51 -11.34
CA LEU A 290 -17.40 -10.26 -10.90
C LEU A 290 -15.90 -10.41 -10.61
N LYS A 291 -15.50 -11.45 -9.86
CA LYS A 291 -14.08 -11.76 -9.58
C LYS A 291 -13.29 -11.98 -10.88
N ARG A 292 -13.84 -12.76 -11.83
CA ARG A 292 -13.19 -12.98 -13.13
C ARG A 292 -13.04 -11.69 -13.95
N ALA A 293 -14.08 -10.86 -14.00
CA ALA A 293 -14.05 -9.59 -14.71
C ALA A 293 -13.05 -8.62 -14.07
N ALA A 294 -13.06 -8.49 -12.73
CA ALA A 294 -12.12 -7.66 -11.99
C ALA A 294 -10.66 -8.09 -12.22
N ASN A 295 -10.39 -9.40 -12.16
CA ASN A 295 -9.02 -9.90 -12.31
C ASN A 295 -8.50 -9.80 -13.75
N ARG A 296 -9.36 -9.72 -14.76
CA ARG A 296 -8.90 -9.64 -16.16
C ARG A 296 -8.11 -8.38 -16.46
N ARG A 297 -8.46 -7.29 -15.79
CA ARG A 297 -7.83 -5.97 -15.94
C ARG A 297 -7.66 -5.29 -14.58
N GLY A 298 -7.30 -6.07 -13.58
CA GLY A 298 -7.17 -5.62 -12.21
C GLY A 298 -6.06 -4.59 -12.02
N ALA A 299 -6.29 -3.68 -11.11
CA ALA A 299 -5.34 -2.63 -10.75
C ALA A 299 -4.05 -3.17 -10.10
N PHE A 300 -4.11 -4.38 -9.53
CA PHE A 300 -3.04 -4.96 -8.73
C PHE A 300 -2.41 -6.16 -9.43
N LEU A 301 -1.10 -6.11 -9.57
CA LEU A 301 -0.28 -7.20 -10.07
C LEU A 301 0.47 -7.82 -8.88
N CYS A 302 0.19 -9.08 -8.59
CA CYS A 302 0.87 -9.84 -7.55
C CYS A 302 1.85 -10.82 -8.18
N VAL A 303 3.10 -10.77 -7.74
CA VAL A 303 4.12 -11.76 -8.07
C VAL A 303 4.32 -12.66 -6.88
N THR A 304 4.33 -13.96 -7.13
CA THR A 304 4.77 -15.00 -6.19
C THR A 304 6.11 -15.53 -6.67
N ALA A 305 7.11 -15.47 -5.81
CA ALA A 305 8.47 -15.92 -6.08
C ALA A 305 8.93 -16.91 -5.00
N LYS A 306 9.55 -18.02 -5.38
CA LYS A 306 10.14 -19.03 -4.48
C LYS A 306 11.65 -19.05 -4.66
N LYS A 307 12.35 -19.22 -3.53
CA LYS A 307 13.80 -19.39 -3.48
C LYS A 307 14.22 -20.83 -3.66
#